data_20dbb854e74bf456e0605d58e7412b2c
#
_entry.id   20dbb854e74bf456e0605d58e7412b2c
#
_cell.length_a   1.000
_cell.length_b   1.000
_cell.length_c   1.000
_cell.angle_alpha   90.00
_cell.angle_beta   90.00
_cell.angle_gamma   90.00
#
_symmetry.space_group_name_H-M   'P 1'
#
loop_
_entity.id
_entity.type
_entity.pdbx_description
1 polymer ?
#
loop_
_entity_poly.entity_id
_entity_poly.type
_entity_poly.pdbx_seq_one_letter_code
_entity_poly.pdbx_strand_id
1 'polypeptide(L)'
;MIPVSLTSQLANAADTEINRILRIGATACKQSKPTGEVGFVAAFVLGAVPAIAAAWRPILSPAGYSVSMTGIFCHQTPRATFTNSAGLTKSCELSDLLVVVDDMTSGVPTSRWAVLIQAKMAASHGGQSLSGAGDLTQLDLMTHWPAFSLPSTFPPGARNFSTCSYSGTNLDCGRYGLIEPQPTPLWHQQAPAPKMPAGGDELGTFLAKMLESGQTGYGREATGRFDDWSRTVDDLMNVTAKTAFTYSAGLKGPHPRGNTAIALVVCNPSGSDFTNGYWM
;
A
#
# COMPACT_ATOMS: atom_id res chain seq x y z
N MET A 1 17.41 8.12 -1.63
CA MET A 1 17.77 6.67 -1.57
C MET A 1 18.74 6.46 -0.43
N ILE A 2 18.47 5.50 0.44
CA ILE A 2 19.26 5.24 1.65
C ILE A 2 20.30 4.13 1.41
N PRO A 3 21.42 4.11 2.17
CA PRO A 3 22.40 3.04 2.09
C PRO A 3 21.88 1.76 2.75
N VAL A 4 22.36 0.61 2.25
CA VAL A 4 22.03 -0.75 2.76
C VAL A 4 22.23 -0.87 4.27
N SER A 5 23.23 -0.17 4.83
CA SER A 5 23.54 -0.20 6.26
C SER A 5 22.40 0.30 7.16
N LEU A 6 21.51 1.14 6.66
CA LEU A 6 20.32 1.62 7.39
C LEU A 6 19.11 0.75 7.13
N THR A 7 19.03 0.05 5.99
CA THR A 7 17.83 -0.72 5.59
C THR A 7 17.44 -1.73 6.65
N SER A 8 18.38 -2.48 7.22
CA SER A 8 18.08 -3.48 8.26
C SER A 8 17.53 -2.86 9.55
N GLN A 9 18.02 -1.68 9.94
CA GLN A 9 17.50 -0.98 11.12
C GLN A 9 16.08 -0.48 10.87
N LEU A 10 15.83 0.09 9.68
CA LEU A 10 14.50 0.57 9.28
C LEU A 10 13.51 -0.60 9.16
N ALA A 11 13.93 -1.73 8.58
CA ALA A 11 13.15 -2.94 8.47
C ALA A 11 12.68 -3.43 9.85
N ASN A 12 13.63 -3.65 10.76
CA ASN A 12 13.32 -4.11 12.12
C ASN A 12 12.39 -3.16 12.88
N ALA A 13 12.62 -1.86 12.74
CA ALA A 13 11.78 -0.85 13.37
C ALA A 13 10.35 -0.86 12.79
N ALA A 14 10.21 -0.96 11.47
CA ALA A 14 8.92 -1.01 10.80
C ALA A 14 8.15 -2.30 11.12
N ASP A 15 8.79 -3.47 11.01
CA ASP A 15 8.15 -4.76 11.33
C ASP A 15 7.68 -4.81 12.79
N THR A 16 8.48 -4.27 13.72
CA THR A 16 8.10 -4.15 15.14
C THR A 16 6.81 -3.32 15.30
N GLU A 17 6.72 -2.15 14.66
CA GLU A 17 5.55 -1.29 14.77
C GLU A 17 4.32 -1.86 14.06
N ILE A 18 4.50 -2.43 12.86
CA ILE A 18 3.41 -3.09 12.14
C ILE A 18 2.84 -4.23 12.99
N ASN A 19 3.70 -5.14 13.46
CA ASN A 19 3.27 -6.30 14.25
C ASN A 19 2.59 -5.87 15.57
N ARG A 20 3.08 -4.79 16.19
CA ARG A 20 2.43 -4.20 17.36
C ARG A 20 1.03 -3.70 17.03
N ILE A 21 0.87 -2.91 15.98
CA ILE A 21 -0.43 -2.32 15.58
C ILE A 21 -1.41 -3.41 15.13
N LEU A 22 -0.96 -4.40 14.37
CA LEU A 22 -1.81 -5.51 13.94
C LEU A 22 -2.35 -6.32 15.14
N ARG A 23 -1.60 -6.37 16.25
CA ARG A 23 -1.99 -7.08 17.47
C ARG A 23 -2.95 -6.30 18.35
N ILE A 24 -2.72 -5.00 18.53
CA ILE A 24 -3.47 -4.18 19.50
C ILE A 24 -4.48 -3.23 18.86
N GLY A 25 -4.44 -3.06 17.54
CA GLY A 25 -5.23 -2.08 16.81
C GLY A 25 -4.64 -0.66 16.86
N ALA A 26 -5.29 0.24 16.17
CA ALA A 26 -4.96 1.65 16.15
C ALA A 26 -6.08 2.47 16.79
N THR A 27 -5.73 3.40 17.66
CA THR A 27 -6.71 4.28 18.33
C THR A 27 -7.53 5.07 17.30
N ALA A 28 -6.89 5.50 16.21
CA ALA A 28 -7.55 6.19 15.11
C ALA A 28 -8.63 5.35 14.40
N CYS A 29 -8.51 4.02 14.44
CA CYS A 29 -9.53 3.11 13.91
C CYS A 29 -10.71 2.87 14.86
N LYS A 30 -10.66 3.40 16.07
CA LYS A 30 -11.63 3.08 17.15
C LYS A 30 -11.80 1.56 17.34
N GLN A 31 -10.73 0.81 17.09
CA GLN A 31 -10.66 -0.65 17.20
C GLN A 31 -9.65 -1.03 18.25
N SER A 32 -10.10 -1.85 19.21
CA SER A 32 -9.18 -2.48 20.17
C SER A 32 -8.33 -3.59 19.58
N LYS A 33 -8.80 -4.21 18.48
CA LYS A 33 -8.10 -5.27 17.74
C LYS A 33 -8.61 -5.33 16.30
N PRO A 34 -7.73 -5.31 15.29
CA PRO A 34 -8.14 -5.51 13.91
C PRO A 34 -8.76 -6.88 13.69
N THR A 35 -9.80 -6.94 12.89
CA THR A 35 -10.45 -8.20 12.49
C THR A 35 -10.71 -8.20 11.00
N GLY A 36 -10.38 -9.33 10.36
CA GLY A 36 -10.53 -9.49 8.91
C GLY A 36 -9.58 -8.59 8.11
N GLU A 37 -9.51 -8.84 6.83
CA GLU A 37 -8.63 -8.17 5.87
C GLU A 37 -8.73 -6.64 5.95
N VAL A 38 -9.95 -6.11 5.86
CA VAL A 38 -10.25 -4.68 5.90
C VAL A 38 -9.78 -4.01 7.19
N GLY A 39 -9.98 -4.68 8.33
CA GLY A 39 -9.55 -4.18 9.63
C GLY A 39 -8.02 -4.08 9.74
N PHE A 40 -7.30 -5.05 9.22
CA PHE A 40 -5.84 -5.02 9.20
C PHE A 40 -5.30 -3.93 8.27
N VAL A 41 -5.89 -3.75 7.09
CA VAL A 41 -5.52 -2.66 6.17
C VAL A 41 -5.78 -1.29 6.79
N ALA A 42 -6.93 -1.10 7.42
CA ALA A 42 -7.25 0.16 8.10
C ALA A 42 -6.30 0.44 9.28
N ALA A 43 -5.99 -0.59 10.08
CA ALA A 43 -5.03 -0.46 11.19
C ALA A 43 -3.63 -0.11 10.69
N PHE A 44 -3.20 -0.68 9.57
CA PHE A 44 -1.93 -0.32 8.94
C PHE A 44 -1.92 1.16 8.53
N VAL A 45 -2.91 1.62 7.76
CA VAL A 45 -2.96 3.01 7.27
C VAL A 45 -3.03 3.99 8.43
N LEU A 46 -3.94 3.79 9.38
CA LEU A 46 -4.21 4.77 10.44
C LEU A 46 -3.28 4.65 11.65
N GLY A 47 -2.63 3.51 11.83
CA GLY A 47 -1.81 3.24 13.01
C GLY A 47 -0.35 2.95 12.69
N ALA A 48 -0.09 2.00 11.77
CA ALA A 48 1.28 1.58 11.50
C ALA A 48 2.06 2.64 10.73
N VAL A 49 1.48 3.31 9.73
CA VAL A 49 2.18 4.36 8.97
C VAL A 49 2.71 5.48 9.88
N PRO A 50 1.91 6.09 10.80
CA PRO A 50 2.44 7.08 11.74
C PRO A 50 3.49 6.48 12.71
N ALA A 51 3.29 5.24 13.16
CA ALA A 51 4.22 4.60 14.08
C ALA A 51 5.58 4.30 13.42
N ILE A 52 5.58 3.82 12.17
CA ILE A 52 6.79 3.61 11.37
C ILE A 52 7.52 4.94 11.19
N ALA A 53 6.82 6.01 10.81
CA ALA A 53 7.42 7.33 10.65
C ALA A 53 8.12 7.80 11.93
N ALA A 54 7.48 7.61 13.09
CA ALA A 54 8.06 7.94 14.38
C ALA A 54 9.30 7.07 14.71
N ALA A 55 9.26 5.77 14.39
CA ALA A 55 10.36 4.84 14.64
C ALA A 55 11.54 5.05 13.67
N TRP A 56 11.30 5.48 12.45
CA TRP A 56 12.34 5.76 11.45
C TRP A 56 13.08 7.08 11.70
N ARG A 57 12.43 8.06 12.32
CA ARG A 57 13.02 9.38 12.58
C ARG A 57 14.39 9.31 13.29
N PRO A 58 14.55 8.62 14.45
CA PRO A 58 15.84 8.55 15.14
C PRO A 58 16.92 7.83 14.36
N ILE A 59 16.57 7.01 13.36
CA ILE A 59 17.50 6.29 12.49
C ILE A 59 17.94 7.19 11.31
N LEU A 60 17.00 7.87 10.68
CA LEU A 60 17.23 8.64 9.45
C LEU A 60 17.84 10.02 9.73
N SER A 61 17.33 10.76 10.72
CA SER A 61 17.75 12.14 10.94
C SER A 61 19.24 12.31 11.27
N PRO A 62 19.86 11.47 12.12
CA PRO A 62 21.30 11.56 12.39
C PRO A 62 22.17 11.27 11.16
N ALA A 63 21.64 10.49 10.21
CA ALA A 63 22.30 10.14 8.96
C ALA A 63 22.04 11.16 7.83
N GLY A 64 21.29 12.23 8.11
CA GLY A 64 20.98 13.28 7.15
C GLY A 64 19.93 12.93 6.11
N TYR A 65 19.15 11.85 6.33
CA TYR A 65 18.07 11.44 5.41
C TYR A 65 16.71 11.95 5.88
N SER A 66 15.88 12.29 4.91
CA SER A 66 14.51 12.74 5.10
C SER A 66 13.57 11.96 4.20
N VAL A 67 12.55 11.33 4.80
CA VAL A 67 11.59 10.48 4.10
C VAL A 67 10.18 10.87 4.52
N SER A 68 9.24 10.83 3.57
CA SER A 68 7.80 10.91 3.84
C SER A 68 7.14 9.58 3.46
N MET A 69 6.21 9.10 4.29
CA MET A 69 5.43 7.91 4.00
C MET A 69 3.95 8.23 3.97
N THR A 70 3.28 7.75 2.94
CA THR A 70 1.83 7.89 2.77
C THR A 70 1.19 6.53 2.60
N GLY A 71 0.17 6.25 3.40
CA GLY A 71 -0.71 5.09 3.22
C GLY A 71 -2.08 5.55 2.75
N ILE A 72 -2.60 4.93 1.70
CA ILE A 72 -3.92 5.21 1.14
C ILE A 72 -4.77 3.95 1.19
N PHE A 73 -5.88 4.03 1.91
CA PHE A 73 -6.84 2.95 1.99
C PHE A 73 -7.69 2.91 0.71
N CYS A 74 -7.58 1.84 -0.08
CA CYS A 74 -8.19 1.70 -1.40
C CYS A 74 -9.27 0.60 -1.47
N HIS A 75 -9.62 -0.02 -0.34
CA HIS A 75 -10.57 -1.14 -0.33
C HIS A 75 -11.91 -0.75 -0.95
N GLN A 76 -12.36 -1.54 -1.95
CA GLN A 76 -13.54 -1.37 -2.80
C GLN A 76 -13.50 -0.18 -3.77
N THR A 77 -12.65 0.82 -3.59
CA THR A 77 -12.54 2.02 -4.45
C THR A 77 -11.09 2.51 -4.52
N PRO A 78 -10.55 2.80 -5.75
CA PRO A 78 -11.24 2.74 -7.03
C PRO A 78 -11.36 1.32 -7.59
N ARG A 79 -12.33 1.15 -8.49
CA ARG A 79 -12.43 -0.06 -9.31
C ARG A 79 -11.75 0.16 -10.66
N ALA A 80 -10.89 -0.77 -11.03
CA ALA A 80 -10.32 -0.86 -12.37
C ALA A 80 -11.25 -1.64 -13.30
N THR A 81 -11.53 -1.09 -14.49
CA THR A 81 -12.26 -1.78 -15.56
C THR A 81 -11.30 -2.05 -16.71
N PHE A 82 -11.18 -3.28 -17.13
CA PHE A 82 -10.20 -3.73 -18.13
C PHE A 82 -10.72 -4.91 -18.97
N THR A 83 -10.05 -5.19 -20.08
CA THR A 83 -10.26 -6.42 -20.85
C THR A 83 -9.22 -7.44 -20.41
N ASN A 84 -9.68 -8.59 -19.95
CA ASN A 84 -8.80 -9.67 -19.49
C ASN A 84 -8.16 -10.44 -20.66
N SER A 85 -7.28 -11.38 -20.34
CA SER A 85 -6.59 -12.24 -21.32
C SER A 85 -7.52 -13.09 -22.19
N ALA A 86 -8.76 -13.32 -21.74
CA ALA A 86 -9.80 -14.01 -22.51
C ALA A 86 -10.67 -13.07 -23.37
N GLY A 87 -10.34 -11.79 -23.47
CA GLY A 87 -11.08 -10.80 -24.24
C GLY A 87 -12.39 -10.30 -23.57
N LEU A 88 -12.60 -10.61 -22.29
CA LEU A 88 -13.82 -10.25 -21.57
C LEU A 88 -13.59 -8.97 -20.75
N THR A 89 -14.54 -8.05 -20.79
CA THR A 89 -14.54 -6.89 -19.90
C THR A 89 -14.78 -7.33 -18.45
N LYS A 90 -13.87 -6.96 -17.58
CA LYS A 90 -13.88 -7.24 -16.14
C LYS A 90 -13.75 -5.96 -15.33
N SER A 91 -14.19 -6.02 -14.08
CA SER A 91 -13.99 -4.94 -13.13
C SER A 91 -13.72 -5.51 -11.73
N CYS A 92 -12.67 -5.05 -11.09
CA CYS A 92 -12.34 -5.39 -9.71
C CYS A 92 -11.80 -4.16 -8.98
N GLU A 93 -11.57 -4.28 -7.68
CA GLU A 93 -10.80 -3.28 -6.93
C GLU A 93 -9.41 -3.13 -7.55
N LEU A 94 -8.89 -1.91 -7.56
CA LEU A 94 -7.50 -1.69 -7.98
C LEU A 94 -6.52 -2.34 -7.00
N SER A 95 -6.78 -2.17 -5.70
CA SER A 95 -6.06 -2.78 -4.57
C SER A 95 -6.78 -2.47 -3.26
N ASP A 96 -6.31 -3.01 -2.12
CA ASP A 96 -6.77 -2.61 -0.79
C ASP A 96 -6.00 -1.42 -0.22
N LEU A 97 -4.75 -1.26 -0.64
CA LEU A 97 -3.80 -0.31 -0.10
C LEU A 97 -2.86 0.20 -1.19
N LEU A 98 -2.58 1.51 -1.19
CA LEU A 98 -1.41 2.08 -1.84
C LEU A 98 -0.45 2.59 -0.76
N VAL A 99 0.81 2.21 -0.83
CA VAL A 99 1.88 2.81 -0.03
C VAL A 99 2.79 3.62 -0.95
N VAL A 100 3.06 4.85 -0.54
CA VAL A 100 3.98 5.77 -1.21
C VAL A 100 5.07 6.16 -0.24
N VAL A 101 6.31 6.12 -0.69
CA VAL A 101 7.47 6.58 0.07
C VAL A 101 8.23 7.59 -0.77
N ASP A 102 8.35 8.79 -0.25
CA ASP A 102 9.07 9.90 -0.88
C ASP A 102 10.43 10.09 -0.19
N ASP A 103 11.51 10.11 -0.96
CA ASP A 103 12.80 10.65 -0.52
C ASP A 103 12.73 12.17 -0.60
N MET A 104 13.07 12.84 0.48
CA MET A 104 12.82 14.27 0.64
C MET A 104 14.15 15.04 0.75
N THR A 105 14.28 16.11 -0.01
CA THR A 105 15.39 17.08 0.15
C THR A 105 14.80 18.45 0.40
N SER A 106 15.16 19.06 1.52
CA SER A 106 14.66 20.39 1.93
C SER A 106 13.13 20.49 1.93
N GLY A 107 12.45 19.39 2.30
CA GLY A 107 10.99 19.33 2.35
C GLY A 107 10.30 19.08 1.00
N VAL A 108 11.05 18.86 -0.07
CA VAL A 108 10.52 18.59 -1.41
C VAL A 108 10.83 17.15 -1.81
N PRO A 109 9.86 16.38 -2.33
CA PRO A 109 10.11 15.05 -2.87
C PRO A 109 11.12 15.08 -4.03
N THR A 110 12.20 14.32 -3.91
CA THR A 110 13.24 14.18 -4.95
C THR A 110 13.10 12.86 -5.71
N SER A 111 12.60 11.84 -5.04
CA SER A 111 12.16 10.60 -5.68
C SER A 111 10.97 10.04 -4.94
N ARG A 112 10.11 9.34 -5.67
CA ARG A 112 8.91 8.68 -5.14
C ARG A 112 8.88 7.23 -5.54
N TRP A 113 8.62 6.37 -4.59
CA TRP A 113 8.39 4.94 -4.80
C TRP A 113 7.01 4.57 -4.29
N ALA A 114 6.32 3.69 -5.01
CA ALA A 114 4.97 3.31 -4.64
C ALA A 114 4.69 1.84 -4.95
N VAL A 115 3.73 1.26 -4.23
CA VAL A 115 3.24 -0.10 -4.44
C VAL A 115 1.76 -0.20 -4.09
N LEU A 116 0.99 -0.83 -4.98
CA LEU A 116 -0.38 -1.26 -4.71
C LEU A 116 -0.35 -2.63 -4.03
N ILE A 117 -1.05 -2.77 -2.93
CA ILE A 117 -1.09 -4.02 -2.16
C ILE A 117 -2.52 -4.53 -2.09
N GLN A 118 -2.73 -5.76 -2.55
CA GLN A 118 -3.96 -6.50 -2.33
C GLN A 118 -3.78 -7.40 -1.12
N ALA A 119 -4.48 -7.11 -0.04
CA ALA A 119 -4.42 -7.89 1.19
C ALA A 119 -5.20 -9.20 1.03
N LYS A 120 -4.74 -10.27 1.65
CA LYS A 120 -5.43 -11.55 1.80
C LYS A 120 -5.15 -12.15 3.16
N MET A 121 -6.20 -12.69 3.79
CA MET A 121 -6.02 -13.44 5.03
C MET A 121 -5.49 -14.83 4.72
N ALA A 122 -4.44 -15.25 5.40
CA ALA A 122 -3.96 -16.63 5.32
C ALA A 122 -5.01 -17.60 5.84
N ALA A 123 -5.22 -18.69 5.11
CA ALA A 123 -6.15 -19.75 5.46
C ALA A 123 -5.55 -20.78 6.44
N SER A 124 -4.89 -20.37 7.52
CA SER A 124 -4.03 -21.19 8.39
C SER A 124 -2.57 -21.27 7.92
N HIS A 125 -1.69 -21.90 8.70
CA HIS A 125 -0.23 -21.94 8.51
C HIS A 125 0.34 -22.35 7.13
N GLY A 126 -0.47 -22.41 6.09
CA GLY A 126 -0.11 -22.93 4.77
C GLY A 126 -0.14 -21.93 3.62
N GLY A 127 -0.28 -20.64 3.88
CA GLY A 127 -0.44 -19.64 2.81
C GLY A 127 -1.89 -19.48 2.37
N GLN A 128 -2.12 -18.99 1.12
CA GLN A 128 -3.45 -18.72 0.57
C GLN A 128 -3.53 -19.17 -0.89
N SER A 129 -4.66 -19.76 -1.25
CA SER A 129 -5.00 -20.09 -2.64
C SER A 129 -6.14 -19.20 -3.13
N LEU A 130 -5.95 -18.58 -4.27
CA LEU A 130 -6.94 -17.74 -4.92
C LEU A 130 -7.81 -18.59 -5.82
N SER A 131 -9.11 -18.72 -5.53
CA SER A 131 -10.04 -19.58 -6.28
C SER A 131 -11.37 -18.91 -6.59
N GLY A 132 -11.75 -17.87 -5.88
CA GLY A 132 -12.97 -17.11 -6.15
C GLY A 132 -12.89 -16.31 -7.45
N ALA A 133 -14.01 -16.14 -8.16
CA ALA A 133 -14.04 -15.37 -9.41
C ALA A 133 -13.52 -13.93 -9.24
N GLY A 134 -13.78 -13.31 -8.09
CA GLY A 134 -13.22 -11.99 -7.74
C GLY A 134 -11.71 -12.04 -7.57
N ASP A 135 -11.19 -13.01 -6.82
CA ASP A 135 -9.76 -13.21 -6.61
C ASP A 135 -9.00 -13.43 -7.92
N LEU A 136 -9.56 -14.28 -8.80
CA LEU A 136 -8.95 -14.56 -10.11
C LEU A 136 -8.98 -13.33 -11.02
N THR A 137 -10.00 -12.48 -10.92
CA THR A 137 -10.05 -11.21 -11.65
C THR A 137 -8.99 -10.21 -11.14
N GLN A 138 -8.81 -10.12 -9.83
CA GLN A 138 -7.74 -9.29 -9.23
C GLN A 138 -6.35 -9.84 -9.57
N LEU A 139 -6.20 -11.17 -9.54
CA LEU A 139 -4.94 -11.82 -9.93
C LEU A 139 -4.58 -11.50 -11.39
N ASP A 140 -5.56 -11.61 -12.31
CA ASP A 140 -5.34 -11.30 -13.72
C ASP A 140 -4.90 -9.84 -13.91
N LEU A 141 -5.57 -8.88 -13.24
CA LEU A 141 -5.16 -7.48 -13.25
C LEU A 141 -3.72 -7.31 -12.76
N MET A 142 -3.39 -7.83 -11.58
CA MET A 142 -2.07 -7.60 -10.94
C MET A 142 -0.92 -8.37 -11.59
N THR A 143 -1.21 -9.46 -12.29
CA THR A 143 -0.19 -10.24 -13.01
C THR A 143 0.15 -9.64 -14.36
N HIS A 144 -0.86 -9.14 -15.08
CA HIS A 144 -0.68 -8.70 -16.47
C HIS A 144 -0.70 -7.19 -16.64
N TRP A 145 -1.32 -6.46 -15.72
CA TRP A 145 -1.55 -5.01 -15.82
C TRP A 145 -2.04 -4.61 -17.21
N PRO A 146 -3.15 -5.21 -17.71
CA PRO A 146 -3.74 -4.77 -18.97
C PRO A 146 -4.14 -3.29 -18.85
N ALA A 147 -4.27 -2.61 -19.98
CA ALA A 147 -4.79 -1.26 -19.94
C ALA A 147 -6.16 -1.23 -19.27
N PHE A 148 -6.34 -0.35 -18.30
CA PHE A 148 -7.57 -0.22 -17.51
C PHE A 148 -8.04 1.22 -17.38
N SER A 149 -9.31 1.41 -17.09
CA SER A 149 -9.89 2.70 -16.74
C SER A 149 -10.32 2.75 -15.28
N LEU A 150 -10.26 3.94 -14.69
CA LEU A 150 -10.78 4.24 -13.37
C LEU A 150 -12.16 4.92 -13.47
N PRO A 151 -12.96 4.96 -12.38
CA PRO A 151 -14.24 5.68 -12.35
C PRO A 151 -14.11 7.16 -12.70
N SER A 152 -15.21 7.79 -13.09
CA SER A 152 -15.26 9.22 -13.49
C SER A 152 -14.86 10.22 -12.40
N THR A 153 -14.70 9.79 -11.16
CA THR A 153 -14.12 10.59 -10.07
C THR A 153 -12.62 10.83 -10.24
N PHE A 154 -11.98 10.06 -11.11
CA PHE A 154 -10.58 10.21 -11.50
C PHE A 154 -10.46 10.90 -12.87
N PRO A 155 -9.32 11.54 -13.17
CA PRO A 155 -9.07 12.09 -14.50
C PRO A 155 -9.24 11.01 -15.58
N PRO A 156 -9.92 11.36 -16.71
CA PRO A 156 -10.23 10.39 -17.75
C PRO A 156 -9.00 9.86 -18.47
N GLY A 157 -9.18 8.73 -19.13
CA GLY A 157 -8.17 8.04 -19.94
C GLY A 157 -7.78 6.69 -19.37
N ALA A 158 -7.38 5.80 -20.27
CA ALA A 158 -6.83 4.50 -19.90
C ALA A 158 -5.48 4.66 -19.17
N ARG A 159 -5.19 3.72 -18.30
CA ARG A 159 -3.91 3.56 -17.61
C ARG A 159 -3.22 2.34 -18.16
N ASN A 160 -2.01 2.49 -18.62
CA ASN A 160 -1.19 1.39 -19.15
C ASN A 160 0.16 1.36 -18.43
N PHE A 161 0.32 0.46 -17.49
CA PHE A 161 1.56 0.35 -16.71
C PHE A 161 2.73 -0.28 -17.50
N SER A 162 2.47 -0.88 -18.67
CA SER A 162 3.51 -1.40 -19.53
C SER A 162 4.35 -0.33 -20.24
N THR A 163 3.81 0.89 -20.34
CA THR A 163 4.49 2.02 -21.02
C THR A 163 5.38 2.84 -20.08
N CYS A 164 5.64 2.37 -18.89
CA CYS A 164 6.47 3.06 -17.92
C CYS A 164 7.92 3.20 -18.37
N SER A 165 8.44 4.39 -18.26
CA SER A 165 9.80 4.77 -18.70
C SER A 165 10.91 4.32 -17.75
N TYR A 166 10.57 3.87 -16.54
CA TYR A 166 11.53 3.51 -15.51
C TYR A 166 11.91 2.02 -15.56
N SER A 167 13.14 1.71 -15.17
CA SER A 167 13.60 0.35 -15.02
C SER A 167 12.79 -0.38 -13.96
N GLY A 168 12.23 -1.51 -14.29
CA GLY A 168 11.37 -2.31 -13.42
C GLY A 168 10.36 -3.08 -14.25
N THR A 169 9.84 -4.16 -13.70
CA THR A 169 8.78 -4.90 -14.33
C THR A 169 7.42 -4.33 -13.90
N ASN A 170 6.37 -4.50 -14.70
CA ASN A 170 5.01 -4.14 -14.30
C ASN A 170 4.58 -4.82 -13.01
N LEU A 171 5.18 -5.96 -12.68
CA LEU A 171 4.97 -6.71 -11.45
C LEU A 171 5.37 -5.93 -10.19
N ASP A 172 6.23 -4.91 -10.32
CA ASP A 172 6.65 -4.09 -9.19
C ASP A 172 5.60 -3.04 -8.78
N CYS A 173 4.60 -2.78 -9.63
CA CYS A 173 3.47 -1.91 -9.31
C CYS A 173 2.54 -2.51 -8.25
N GLY A 174 2.45 -3.84 -8.16
CA GLY A 174 1.50 -4.54 -7.29
C GLY A 174 2.08 -5.74 -6.58
N ARG A 175 1.60 -5.97 -5.36
CA ARG A 175 1.93 -7.12 -4.50
C ARG A 175 0.67 -7.66 -3.84
N TYR A 176 0.71 -8.92 -3.48
CA TYR A 176 -0.20 -9.47 -2.49
C TYR A 176 0.39 -9.36 -1.10
N GLY A 177 -0.41 -8.90 -0.15
CA GLY A 177 -0.08 -8.88 1.26
C GLY A 177 -0.78 -10.04 1.97
N LEU A 178 -0.05 -11.07 2.36
CA LEU A 178 -0.59 -12.21 3.08
C LEU A 178 -0.57 -11.92 4.59
N ILE A 179 -1.75 -11.84 5.20
CA ILE A 179 -1.92 -11.55 6.63
C ILE A 179 -2.17 -12.87 7.37
N GLU A 180 -1.26 -13.25 8.22
CA GLU A 180 -1.37 -14.39 9.13
C GLU A 180 -1.84 -13.89 10.51
N PRO A 181 -3.12 -14.13 10.92
CA PRO A 181 -3.67 -13.51 12.12
C PRO A 181 -3.25 -14.19 13.43
N GLN A 182 -2.73 -15.42 13.38
CA GLN A 182 -2.46 -16.25 14.57
C GLN A 182 -1.12 -16.98 14.44
N PRO A 183 -0.44 -17.26 15.55
CA PRO A 183 -0.69 -16.81 16.94
C PRO A 183 -0.36 -15.34 17.16
N THR A 184 0.55 -14.78 16.37
CA THR A 184 0.91 -13.35 16.33
C THR A 184 0.66 -12.87 14.91
N PRO A 185 -0.08 -11.76 14.72
CA PRO A 185 -0.31 -11.23 13.40
C PRO A 185 1.00 -10.87 12.70
N LEU A 186 1.17 -11.38 11.48
CA LEU A 186 2.28 -11.07 10.59
C LEU A 186 1.72 -10.68 9.23
N TRP A 187 2.41 -9.81 8.52
CA TRP A 187 2.03 -9.39 7.17
C TRP A 187 3.21 -9.54 6.23
N HIS A 188 3.15 -10.54 5.37
CA HIS A 188 4.19 -10.84 4.38
C HIS A 188 3.80 -10.32 3.00
N GLN A 189 4.80 -9.89 2.22
CA GLN A 189 4.61 -9.47 0.83
C GLN A 189 4.93 -10.62 -0.13
N GLN A 190 4.05 -10.81 -1.10
CA GLN A 190 4.12 -11.87 -2.09
C GLN A 190 4.01 -11.31 -3.52
N ALA A 191 4.70 -11.93 -4.46
CA ALA A 191 4.43 -11.69 -5.87
C ALA A 191 3.02 -12.21 -6.23
N PRO A 192 2.32 -11.58 -7.19
CA PRO A 192 1.03 -12.08 -7.67
C PRO A 192 1.14 -13.53 -8.18
N ALA A 193 0.43 -14.44 -7.54
CA ALA A 193 0.41 -15.86 -7.90
C ALA A 193 -0.93 -16.51 -7.50
N PRO A 194 -1.40 -17.54 -8.21
CA PRO A 194 -2.61 -18.26 -7.84
C PRO A 194 -2.54 -18.93 -6.47
N LYS A 195 -1.33 -19.29 -6.06
CA LYS A 195 -1.04 -19.87 -4.74
C LYS A 195 0.12 -19.11 -4.12
N MET A 196 -0.12 -18.52 -2.97
CA MET A 196 0.86 -17.79 -2.17
C MET A 196 1.32 -18.70 -1.03
N PRO A 197 2.61 -19.06 -0.96
CA PRO A 197 3.15 -19.82 0.17
C PRO A 197 3.12 -18.96 1.44
N ALA A 198 3.23 -19.59 2.60
CA ALA A 198 3.53 -18.89 3.85
C ALA A 198 4.92 -18.23 3.79
N GLY A 199 5.10 -17.11 4.50
CA GLY A 199 6.36 -16.37 4.55
C GLY A 199 6.53 -15.40 3.39
N GLY A 200 7.74 -14.98 3.16
CA GLY A 200 8.12 -13.86 2.30
C GLY A 200 8.75 -12.74 3.12
N ASP A 201 9.06 -11.61 2.51
CA ASP A 201 9.49 -10.44 3.27
C ASP A 201 8.32 -9.91 4.11
N GLU A 202 8.56 -9.64 5.40
CA GLU A 202 7.60 -8.89 6.20
C GLU A 202 7.37 -7.51 5.59
N LEU A 203 6.19 -6.93 5.79
CA LEU A 203 5.80 -5.66 5.15
C LEU A 203 6.78 -4.53 5.50
N GLY A 204 7.26 -4.43 6.75
CA GLY A 204 8.21 -3.40 7.14
C GLY A 204 9.58 -3.58 6.47
N THR A 205 10.05 -4.82 6.34
CA THR A 205 11.23 -5.15 5.54
C THR A 205 11.05 -4.74 4.08
N PHE A 206 9.92 -5.05 3.49
CA PHE A 206 9.60 -4.64 2.12
C PHE A 206 9.64 -3.11 1.96
N LEU A 207 9.00 -2.37 2.87
CA LEU A 207 8.97 -0.90 2.83
C LEU A 207 10.36 -0.27 3.00
N ALA A 208 11.20 -0.83 3.88
CA ALA A 208 12.57 -0.35 4.04
C ALA A 208 13.40 -0.58 2.76
N LYS A 209 13.21 -1.71 2.10
CA LYS A 209 13.86 -2.02 0.82
C LYS A 209 13.39 -1.13 -0.33
N MET A 210 12.16 -0.60 -0.30
CA MET A 210 11.71 0.41 -1.28
C MET A 210 12.59 1.68 -1.26
N LEU A 211 13.22 2.00 -0.13
CA LEU A 211 14.10 3.16 0.01
C LEU A 211 15.55 2.87 -0.33
N GLU A 212 15.93 1.61 -0.45
CA GLU A 212 17.32 1.21 -0.66
C GLU A 212 17.79 1.51 -2.07
N SER A 213 19.00 2.04 -2.20
CA SER A 213 19.58 2.38 -3.49
C SER A 213 19.86 1.13 -4.32
N GLY A 214 19.37 1.13 -5.56
CA GLY A 214 19.63 0.06 -6.54
C GLY A 214 18.77 -1.19 -6.37
N GLN A 215 17.82 -1.22 -5.47
CA GLN A 215 16.90 -2.34 -5.31
C GLN A 215 15.89 -2.41 -6.45
N THR A 216 15.54 -3.63 -6.84
CA THR A 216 14.47 -3.95 -7.79
C THR A 216 13.50 -4.93 -7.14
N GLY A 217 12.23 -4.90 -7.55
CA GLY A 217 11.23 -5.81 -7.00
C GLY A 217 10.53 -5.30 -5.71
N TYR A 218 10.90 -4.12 -5.23
CA TYR A 218 10.33 -3.50 -4.03
C TYR A 218 9.62 -2.20 -4.38
N GLY A 219 8.41 -2.33 -4.92
CA GLY A 219 7.68 -1.20 -5.44
C GLY A 219 8.28 -0.67 -6.75
N ARG A 220 7.68 0.38 -7.27
CA ARG A 220 8.08 0.99 -8.53
C ARG A 220 8.22 2.49 -8.37
N GLU A 221 9.22 3.07 -9.03
CA GLU A 221 9.39 4.51 -9.06
C GLU A 221 8.17 5.18 -9.71
N ALA A 222 7.68 6.24 -9.05
CA ALA A 222 6.54 7.05 -9.47
C ALA A 222 6.89 8.55 -9.46
N THR A 223 8.16 8.86 -9.78
CA THR A 223 8.68 10.22 -9.82
C THR A 223 8.30 10.89 -11.14
N GLY A 224 7.52 11.95 -11.06
CA GLY A 224 7.06 12.69 -12.24
C GLY A 224 5.80 12.11 -12.87
N ARG A 225 5.20 12.85 -13.82
CA ARG A 225 3.88 12.55 -14.42
C ARG A 225 3.98 12.05 -15.86
N PHE A 226 5.09 11.46 -16.24
CA PHE A 226 5.38 11.12 -17.64
C PHE A 226 4.81 9.75 -18.05
N ASP A 227 4.37 8.95 -17.09
CA ASP A 227 3.81 7.62 -17.35
C ASP A 227 2.52 7.39 -16.56
N ASP A 228 1.76 6.37 -16.96
CA ASP A 228 0.46 6.08 -16.38
C ASP A 228 0.54 5.53 -14.96
N TRP A 229 1.69 4.94 -14.56
CA TRP A 229 1.90 4.53 -13.17
C TRP A 229 2.01 5.74 -12.25
N SER A 230 2.95 6.63 -12.52
CA SER A 230 3.15 7.87 -11.75
C SER A 230 1.88 8.70 -11.70
N ARG A 231 1.18 8.82 -12.85
CA ARG A 231 -0.12 9.51 -12.91
C ARG A 231 -1.18 8.86 -12.03
N THR A 232 -1.24 7.51 -11.98
CA THR A 232 -2.21 6.81 -11.13
C THR A 232 -1.91 7.03 -9.65
N VAL A 233 -0.65 6.98 -9.25
CA VAL A 233 -0.22 7.28 -7.87
C VAL A 233 -0.61 8.71 -7.48
N ASP A 234 -0.29 9.69 -8.32
CA ASP A 234 -0.65 11.09 -8.09
C ASP A 234 -2.17 11.30 -8.01
N ASP A 235 -2.93 10.68 -8.91
CA ASP A 235 -4.38 10.78 -8.92
C ASP A 235 -5.00 10.20 -7.63
N LEU A 236 -4.50 9.05 -7.15
CA LEU A 236 -4.93 8.47 -5.88
C LEU A 236 -4.61 9.40 -4.70
N MET A 237 -3.41 9.96 -4.65
CA MET A 237 -3.02 10.92 -3.62
C MET A 237 -3.90 12.17 -3.66
N ASN A 238 -4.17 12.73 -4.83
CA ASN A 238 -4.95 13.96 -5.00
C ASN A 238 -6.43 13.77 -4.65
N VAL A 239 -7.03 12.65 -5.03
CA VAL A 239 -8.43 12.35 -4.71
C VAL A 239 -8.59 12.15 -3.20
N THR A 240 -7.63 11.49 -2.55
CA THR A 240 -7.68 11.19 -1.12
C THR A 240 -7.37 12.38 -0.23
N ALA A 241 -6.56 13.33 -0.69
CA ALA A 241 -6.24 14.56 0.05
C ALA A 241 -7.47 15.38 0.46
N LYS A 242 -8.63 15.12 -0.16
CA LYS A 242 -9.90 15.81 0.08
C LYS A 242 -10.92 14.97 0.86
N THR A 243 -10.57 13.77 1.28
CA THR A 243 -11.52 12.81 1.84
C THR A 243 -11.14 12.44 3.27
N ALA A 244 -12.02 12.74 4.23
CA ALA A 244 -11.85 12.27 5.60
C ALA A 244 -12.23 10.78 5.68
N PHE A 245 -11.39 9.98 6.35
CA PHE A 245 -11.65 8.57 6.60
C PHE A 245 -11.92 8.34 8.10
N THR A 246 -13.06 7.71 8.37
CA THR A 246 -13.36 7.20 9.70
C THR A 246 -13.72 5.72 9.57
N TYR A 247 -12.87 4.85 10.08
CA TYR A 247 -13.16 3.43 10.17
C TYR A 247 -13.77 3.11 11.53
N SER A 248 -14.98 2.57 11.57
CA SER A 248 -15.59 2.05 12.78
C SER A 248 -15.61 0.52 12.75
N ALA A 249 -15.05 -0.10 13.78
CA ALA A 249 -15.13 -1.54 13.98
C ALA A 249 -16.56 -1.97 14.18
N GLY A 250 -16.96 -3.05 13.54
CA GLY A 250 -18.27 -3.66 13.75
C GLY A 250 -19.23 -3.61 12.56
N LEU A 251 -18.87 -2.99 11.46
CA LEU A 251 -19.61 -3.14 10.20
C LEU A 251 -19.43 -4.57 9.66
N LYS A 252 -20.19 -5.49 10.25
CA LYS A 252 -20.42 -6.82 9.66
C LYS A 252 -21.53 -6.66 8.64
N GLY A 253 -21.18 -6.80 7.39
CA GLY A 253 -22.13 -6.78 6.28
C GLY A 253 -21.55 -6.08 5.06
N PRO A 254 -22.17 -6.24 3.88
CA PRO A 254 -21.78 -5.46 2.73
C PRO A 254 -21.87 -3.98 3.12
N HIS A 255 -20.75 -3.26 3.00
CA HIS A 255 -20.70 -1.83 3.27
C HIS A 255 -21.80 -1.11 2.46
N PRO A 256 -22.46 -0.08 3.02
CA PRO A 256 -23.47 0.64 2.27
C PRO A 256 -22.85 1.12 0.96
N ARG A 257 -23.44 0.72 -0.14
CA ARG A 257 -23.06 1.17 -1.49
C ARG A 257 -23.17 2.69 -1.50
N GLY A 258 -22.05 3.39 -1.55
CA GLY A 258 -22.13 4.82 -1.82
C GLY A 258 -20.97 5.70 -1.33
N ASN A 259 -20.34 5.42 -0.23
CA ASN A 259 -19.29 6.30 0.31
C ASN A 259 -18.10 5.49 0.81
N THR A 260 -17.31 4.96 -0.10
CA THR A 260 -16.03 4.39 0.26
C THR A 260 -15.05 5.56 0.46
N ALA A 261 -14.73 5.83 1.70
CA ALA A 261 -13.75 6.86 2.02
C ALA A 261 -12.35 6.31 1.75
N ILE A 262 -11.59 6.97 0.92
CA ILE A 262 -10.17 6.74 0.73
C ILE A 262 -9.44 7.58 1.78
N ALA A 263 -8.58 6.98 2.60
CA ALA A 263 -7.84 7.70 3.64
C ALA A 263 -6.41 7.96 3.21
N LEU A 264 -5.97 9.17 3.41
CA LEU A 264 -4.58 9.58 3.26
C LEU A 264 -3.98 9.82 4.64
N VAL A 265 -2.91 9.10 4.97
CA VAL A 265 -2.08 9.40 6.15
C VAL A 265 -0.68 9.71 5.64
N VAL A 266 -0.27 10.96 5.82
CA VAL A 266 1.09 11.43 5.50
C VAL A 266 1.86 11.56 6.80
N CYS A 267 3.00 10.90 6.88
CA CYS A 267 3.91 11.00 8.02
C CYS A 267 5.29 11.39 7.53
N ASN A 268 5.84 12.44 8.12
CA ASN A 268 7.17 12.91 7.82
C ASN A 268 8.12 12.57 8.98
N PRO A 269 9.00 11.57 8.84
CA PRO A 269 9.91 11.18 9.91
C PRO A 269 10.96 12.23 10.24
N SER A 270 11.24 13.18 9.34
CA SER A 270 12.29 14.20 9.53
C SER A 270 11.78 15.59 9.91
N GLY A 271 10.47 15.82 9.91
CA GLY A 271 9.86 17.12 10.21
C GLY A 271 9.49 17.30 11.68
N SER A 272 9.52 18.53 12.15
CA SER A 272 9.14 18.94 13.51
C SER A 272 7.63 18.99 13.75
N ASP A 273 6.81 18.79 12.74
CA ASP A 273 5.35 18.84 12.88
C ASP A 273 4.67 17.61 12.31
N PHE A 274 4.00 16.88 13.21
CA PHE A 274 2.91 15.98 12.84
C PHE A 274 1.75 16.84 12.34
N THR A 275 1.74 17.20 11.11
CA THR A 275 0.47 17.51 10.49
C THR A 275 -0.23 16.17 10.31
N ASN A 276 -0.98 15.75 11.33
CA ASN A 276 -2.14 14.92 11.08
C ASN A 276 -2.97 15.71 10.09
N GLY A 277 -2.75 15.44 8.81
CA GLY A 277 -3.52 16.04 7.74
C GLY A 277 -4.94 15.50 7.75
N TYR A 278 -5.67 15.76 8.82
CA TYR A 278 -7.10 15.88 8.76
C TYR A 278 -7.38 17.19 8.02
N TRP A 279 -7.29 17.15 6.72
CA TRP A 279 -7.85 18.24 5.92
C TRP A 279 -9.35 18.05 5.96
N MET A 280 -10.01 18.91 6.76
CA MET A 280 -11.46 19.09 6.69
C MET A 280 -11.88 19.63 5.33
#